data_495cd12a0c19a17da98722cb1448adc6
#
_entry.id   495cd12a0c19a17da98722cb1448adc6
#
_cell.length_a   1.000
_cell.length_b   1.000
_cell.length_c   1.000
_cell.angle_alpha   90.00
_cell.angle_beta   90.00
_cell.angle_gamma   90.00
#
_symmetry.space_group_name_H-M   'P 1'
#
loop_
_entity.id
_entity.type
_entity.pdbx_description
1 polymer ?
#
loop_
_entity_poly.entity_id
_entity_poly.type
_entity_poly.pdbx_seq_one_letter_code
_entity_poly.pdbx_strand_id
1 'polypeptide(L)'
;MVARGDLGVQLPLEQVPFVQKQILDAANKKGKISITATEMLQSMKSSYRPTRAEVTDITNAILEGSDAVMLSAETSIGDNPNRVVEVMSLICKETDSKNDTSSLLSKENTSEDSTATLARAAVQVANEIQAKLSLIHI
;
A
#
# COMPACT_ATOMS: atom_id res chain seq x y z
N MET A 1 8.58 7.01 -3.12
CA MET A 1 8.26 5.85 -4.00
C MET A 1 9.28 4.76 -3.74
N VAL A 2 8.83 3.53 -3.57
CA VAL A 2 9.66 2.32 -3.46
C VAL A 2 9.75 1.71 -4.86
N ALA A 3 10.82 1.98 -5.59
CA ALA A 3 11.09 1.46 -6.93
C ALA A 3 11.82 0.11 -6.81
N ARG A 4 11.07 -0.99 -6.73
CA ARG A 4 11.62 -2.32 -6.42
C ARG A 4 12.56 -2.85 -7.50
N GLY A 5 12.31 -2.52 -8.76
CA GLY A 5 13.21 -2.86 -9.86
C GLY A 5 14.61 -2.25 -9.66
N ASP A 6 14.69 -0.97 -9.28
CA ASP A 6 15.97 -0.30 -9.01
C ASP A 6 16.64 -0.87 -7.75
N LEU A 7 15.85 -1.17 -6.71
CA LEU A 7 16.37 -1.80 -5.51
C LEU A 7 16.97 -3.18 -5.81
N GLY A 8 16.31 -3.98 -6.63
CA GLY A 8 16.79 -5.33 -7.00
C GLY A 8 18.04 -5.33 -7.87
N VAL A 9 18.38 -4.19 -8.52
CA VAL A 9 19.65 -4.03 -9.23
C VAL A 9 20.81 -3.70 -8.26
N GLN A 10 20.50 -3.01 -7.17
CA GLN A 10 21.51 -2.51 -6.22
C GLN A 10 21.71 -3.40 -5.00
N LEU A 11 20.71 -4.21 -4.66
CA LEU A 11 20.68 -5.04 -3.46
C LEU A 11 20.41 -6.51 -3.82
N PRO A 12 20.86 -7.47 -3.01
CA PRO A 12 20.43 -8.85 -3.10
C PRO A 12 18.89 -8.94 -3.03
N LEU A 13 18.29 -9.76 -3.90
CA LEU A 13 16.82 -9.84 -4.04
C LEU A 13 16.11 -10.18 -2.72
N GLU A 14 16.72 -11.02 -1.89
CA GLU A 14 16.20 -11.41 -0.59
C GLU A 14 16.14 -10.25 0.43
N GLN A 15 16.84 -9.14 0.16
CA GLN A 15 16.81 -7.95 1.02
C GLN A 15 15.73 -6.95 0.60
N VAL A 16 15.26 -7.00 -0.65
CA VAL A 16 14.29 -6.04 -1.19
C VAL A 16 13.02 -5.94 -0.34
N PRO A 17 12.38 -7.02 0.12
CA PRO A 17 11.19 -6.92 0.96
C PRO A 17 11.43 -6.20 2.29
N PHE A 18 12.58 -6.43 2.92
CA PHE A 18 12.93 -5.77 4.18
C PHE A 18 13.18 -4.28 4.01
N VAL A 19 13.86 -3.90 2.93
CA VAL A 19 14.12 -2.49 2.59
C VAL A 19 12.82 -1.77 2.21
N GLN A 20 11.93 -2.42 1.45
CA GLN A 20 10.59 -1.92 1.18
C GLN A 20 9.88 -1.56 2.48
N LYS A 21 9.79 -2.49 3.41
CA LYS A 21 9.14 -2.29 4.70
C LYS A 21 9.77 -1.15 5.50
N GLN A 22 11.10 -1.05 5.55
CA GLN A 22 11.80 0.04 6.23
C GLN A 22 11.46 1.41 5.62
N ILE A 23 11.38 1.50 4.29
CA ILE A 23 11.03 2.74 3.59
C ILE A 23 9.58 3.12 3.89
N LEU A 24 8.64 2.17 3.84
CA LEU A 24 7.23 2.40 4.14
C LEU A 24 7.04 2.84 5.59
N ASP A 25 7.66 2.14 6.55
CA ASP A 25 7.63 2.52 7.97
C ASP A 25 8.18 3.95 8.19
N ALA A 26 9.28 4.31 7.52
CA ALA A 26 9.88 5.63 7.64
C ALA A 26 8.99 6.73 7.00
N ALA A 27 8.33 6.45 5.90
CA ALA A 27 7.39 7.36 5.25
C ALA A 27 6.16 7.58 6.13
N ASN A 28 5.56 6.50 6.63
CA ASN A 28 4.37 6.54 7.48
C ASN A 28 4.61 7.29 8.80
N LYS A 29 5.76 7.05 9.45
CA LYS A 29 6.15 7.79 10.66
C LYS A 29 6.27 9.29 10.44
N LYS A 30 6.59 9.71 9.22
CA LYS A 30 6.74 11.13 8.86
C LYS A 30 5.49 11.72 8.20
N GLY A 31 4.40 10.97 8.10
CA GLY A 31 3.17 11.38 7.41
C GLY A 31 3.39 11.68 5.93
N LYS A 32 4.30 10.95 5.26
CA LYS A 32 4.61 11.13 3.84
C LYS A 32 3.95 10.06 3.00
N ILE A 33 3.35 10.49 1.89
CA ILE A 33 2.73 9.59 0.93
C ILE A 33 3.79 8.65 0.34
N SER A 34 3.47 7.35 0.34
CA SER A 34 4.30 6.28 -0.19
C SER A 34 3.64 5.60 -1.39
N ILE A 35 4.45 5.20 -2.36
CA ILE A 35 3.99 4.46 -3.54
C ILE A 35 4.91 3.26 -3.71
N THR A 36 4.34 2.05 -3.70
CA THR A 36 5.10 0.83 -4.05
C THR A 36 4.96 0.55 -5.53
N ALA A 37 6.10 0.44 -6.21
CA ALA A 37 6.18 0.43 -7.67
C ALA A 37 6.98 -0.74 -8.20
N THR A 38 6.67 -1.10 -9.45
CA THR A 38 7.30 -2.15 -10.28
C THR A 38 7.00 -3.58 -9.85
N GLU A 39 6.89 -4.45 -10.84
CA GLU A 39 6.68 -5.90 -10.68
C GLU A 39 5.47 -6.28 -9.80
N MET A 40 4.36 -5.54 -9.94
CA MET A 40 3.14 -5.80 -9.17
C MET A 40 2.30 -6.93 -9.78
N LEU A 41 1.99 -6.84 -11.08
CA LEU A 41 1.23 -7.83 -11.84
C LEU A 41 1.99 -8.20 -13.12
N GLN A 42 3.28 -8.40 -13.01
CA GLN A 42 4.20 -8.59 -14.15
C GLN A 42 3.77 -9.71 -15.08
N SER A 43 3.22 -10.81 -14.55
CA SER A 43 2.71 -11.91 -15.38
C SER A 43 1.55 -11.49 -16.27
N MET A 44 0.79 -10.47 -15.87
CA MET A 44 -0.36 -9.98 -16.64
C MET A 44 0.02 -9.10 -17.84
N LYS A 45 1.29 -8.94 -18.15
CA LYS A 45 1.71 -8.39 -19.45
C LYS A 45 1.19 -9.24 -20.61
N SER A 46 1.21 -10.57 -20.44
CA SER A 46 0.75 -11.54 -21.44
C SER A 46 -0.32 -12.52 -20.92
N SER A 47 -0.51 -12.61 -19.61
CA SER A 47 -1.51 -13.47 -18.98
C SER A 47 -2.76 -12.70 -18.62
N TYR A 48 -3.93 -13.35 -18.74
CA TYR A 48 -5.22 -12.77 -18.34
C TYR A 48 -5.42 -12.78 -16.81
N ARG A 49 -4.63 -13.57 -16.08
CA ARG A 49 -4.72 -13.74 -14.62
C ARG A 49 -3.35 -13.58 -13.97
N PRO A 50 -3.29 -12.96 -12.77
CA PRO A 50 -2.07 -12.89 -12.01
C PRO A 50 -1.70 -14.23 -11.39
N THR A 51 -0.46 -14.35 -10.96
CA THR A 51 -0.02 -15.43 -10.09
C THR A 51 -0.48 -15.18 -8.65
N ARG A 52 -0.55 -16.25 -7.83
CA ARG A 52 -0.85 -16.10 -6.40
C ARG A 52 0.23 -15.30 -5.66
N ALA A 53 1.48 -15.43 -6.08
CA ALA A 53 2.59 -14.68 -5.50
C ALA A 53 2.41 -13.17 -5.68
N GLU A 54 2.01 -12.73 -6.88
CA GLU A 54 1.75 -11.31 -7.18
C GLU A 54 0.57 -10.77 -6.35
N VAL A 55 -0.51 -11.53 -6.23
CA VAL A 55 -1.64 -11.14 -5.36
C VAL A 55 -1.19 -10.97 -3.91
N THR A 56 -0.40 -11.93 -3.40
CA THR A 56 0.13 -11.87 -2.03
C THR A 56 1.07 -10.68 -1.84
N ASP A 57 1.91 -10.39 -2.82
CA ASP A 57 2.87 -9.29 -2.78
C ASP A 57 2.15 -7.93 -2.71
N ILE A 58 1.13 -7.73 -3.56
CA ILE A 58 0.31 -6.51 -3.53
C ILE A 58 -0.40 -6.37 -2.18
N THR A 59 -1.03 -7.46 -1.70
CA THR A 59 -1.69 -7.47 -0.41
C THR A 59 -0.73 -7.07 0.71
N ASN A 60 0.48 -7.63 0.73
CA ASN A 60 1.49 -7.30 1.73
C ASN A 60 1.93 -5.84 1.64
N ALA A 61 2.16 -5.29 0.43
CA ALA A 61 2.52 -3.89 0.25
C ALA A 61 1.47 -2.94 0.85
N ILE A 62 0.18 -3.26 0.68
CA ILE A 62 -0.93 -2.49 1.24
C ILE A 62 -0.96 -2.62 2.77
N LEU A 63 -0.84 -3.85 3.31
CA LEU A 63 -0.82 -4.11 4.76
C LEU A 63 0.41 -3.50 5.45
N GLU A 64 1.52 -3.34 4.74
CA GLU A 64 2.71 -2.62 5.22
C GLU A 64 2.53 -1.10 5.24
N GLY A 65 1.40 -0.59 4.75
CA GLY A 65 1.03 0.82 4.81
C GLY A 65 1.46 1.64 3.59
N SER A 66 1.53 1.01 2.41
CA SER A 66 1.69 1.76 1.15
C SER A 66 0.38 2.49 0.81
N ASP A 67 0.46 3.80 0.56
CA ASP A 67 -0.72 4.62 0.21
C ASP A 67 -1.20 4.36 -1.22
N ALA A 68 -0.29 3.95 -2.09
CA ALA A 68 -0.62 3.59 -3.47
C ALA A 68 0.29 2.48 -4.00
N VAL A 69 -0.23 1.73 -4.97
CA VAL A 69 0.52 0.76 -5.78
C VAL A 69 0.54 1.20 -7.23
N MET A 70 1.65 0.98 -7.93
CA MET A 70 1.84 1.46 -9.29
C MET A 70 1.99 0.30 -10.27
N LEU A 71 1.21 0.35 -11.34
CA LEU A 71 1.38 -0.47 -12.54
C LEU A 71 2.33 0.22 -13.52
N SER A 72 3.12 -0.52 -14.25
CA SER A 72 4.13 -0.03 -15.19
C SER A 72 3.96 -0.68 -16.56
N ALA A 73 4.79 -1.65 -16.88
CA ALA A 73 4.78 -2.37 -18.15
C ALA A 73 3.47 -3.15 -18.37
N GLU A 74 2.83 -3.57 -17.30
CA GLU A 74 1.56 -4.32 -17.30
C GLU A 74 0.44 -3.55 -18.01
N THR A 75 0.46 -2.22 -17.90
CA THR A 75 -0.54 -1.34 -18.53
C THR A 75 -0.01 -0.62 -19.76
N SER A 76 1.31 -0.36 -19.85
CA SER A 76 1.88 0.42 -20.96
C SER A 76 2.13 -0.42 -22.21
N ILE A 77 2.48 -1.68 -22.04
CA ILE A 77 2.80 -2.62 -23.14
C ILE A 77 2.13 -4.00 -22.99
N GLY A 78 1.28 -4.16 -21.96
CA GLY A 78 0.55 -5.41 -21.74
C GLY A 78 -0.60 -5.60 -22.71
N ASP A 79 -0.99 -6.85 -22.94
CA ASP A 79 -2.05 -7.23 -23.90
C ASP A 79 -3.45 -6.77 -23.44
N ASN A 80 -3.68 -6.70 -22.13
CA ASN A 80 -5.00 -6.42 -21.53
C ASN A 80 -4.95 -5.37 -20.41
N PRO A 81 -4.60 -4.11 -20.69
CA PRO A 81 -4.37 -3.09 -19.66
C PRO A 81 -5.60 -2.82 -18.77
N ASN A 82 -6.81 -2.83 -19.35
CA ASN A 82 -8.04 -2.63 -18.58
C ASN A 82 -8.22 -3.75 -17.54
N ARG A 83 -7.95 -5.00 -17.94
CA ARG A 83 -8.06 -6.14 -17.03
C ARG A 83 -7.04 -6.09 -15.89
N VAL A 84 -5.84 -5.61 -16.17
CA VAL A 84 -4.79 -5.42 -15.16
C VAL A 84 -5.25 -4.42 -14.09
N VAL A 85 -5.82 -3.30 -14.50
CA VAL A 85 -6.36 -2.27 -13.57
C VAL A 85 -7.54 -2.81 -12.76
N GLU A 86 -8.45 -3.55 -13.39
CA GLU A 86 -9.57 -4.20 -12.68
C GLU A 86 -9.06 -5.16 -11.59
N VAL A 87 -8.12 -6.03 -11.93
CA VAL A 87 -7.54 -6.99 -10.98
C VAL A 87 -6.85 -6.27 -9.83
N MET A 88 -6.04 -5.25 -10.11
CA MET A 88 -5.40 -4.43 -9.10
C MET A 88 -6.45 -3.81 -8.16
N SER A 89 -7.50 -3.22 -8.72
CA SER A 89 -8.59 -2.61 -7.95
C SER A 89 -9.31 -3.61 -7.05
N LEU A 90 -9.52 -4.85 -7.53
CA LEU A 90 -10.15 -5.90 -6.73
C LEU A 90 -9.26 -6.32 -5.56
N ILE A 91 -7.94 -6.48 -5.78
CA ILE A 91 -6.99 -6.83 -4.73
C ILE A 91 -6.95 -5.72 -3.66
N CYS A 92 -6.85 -4.47 -4.08
CA CYS A 92 -6.84 -3.33 -3.16
C CYS A 92 -8.11 -3.28 -2.30
N LYS A 93 -9.29 -3.34 -2.93
CA LYS A 93 -10.58 -3.31 -2.23
C LYS A 93 -10.74 -4.45 -1.23
N GLU A 94 -10.36 -5.66 -1.63
CA GLU A 94 -10.45 -6.84 -0.76
C GLU A 94 -9.50 -6.71 0.42
N THR A 95 -8.28 -6.21 0.19
CA THR A 95 -7.30 -5.99 1.24
C THR A 95 -7.77 -4.91 2.22
N ASP A 96 -8.23 -3.76 1.71
CA ASP A 96 -8.73 -2.67 2.54
C ASP A 96 -9.95 -3.09 3.38
N SER A 97 -10.85 -3.90 2.81
CA SER A 97 -12.02 -4.38 3.55
C SER A 97 -11.69 -5.29 4.74
N LYS A 98 -10.52 -5.94 4.70
CA LYS A 98 -10.02 -6.85 5.75
C LYS A 98 -8.91 -6.25 6.60
N ASN A 99 -8.41 -5.10 6.21
CA ASN A 99 -7.37 -4.41 6.95
C ASN A 99 -7.98 -3.76 8.19
N ASP A 100 -7.79 -4.40 9.34
CA ASP A 100 -8.19 -3.82 10.62
C ASP A 100 -7.22 -2.68 10.99
N THR A 101 -7.62 -1.46 10.66
CA THR A 101 -6.86 -0.24 10.99
C THR A 101 -6.69 -0.01 12.49
N SER A 102 -7.38 -0.76 13.35
CA SER A 102 -7.21 -0.67 14.80
C SER A 102 -5.77 -1.02 15.22
N SER A 103 -5.11 -1.91 14.50
CA SER A 103 -3.72 -2.29 14.75
C SER A 103 -2.71 -1.15 14.43
N LEU A 104 -3.06 -0.25 13.52
CA LEU A 104 -2.25 0.93 13.20
C LEU A 104 -2.38 2.02 14.27
N LEU A 105 -3.54 2.09 14.92
CA LEU A 105 -3.80 3.02 16.02
C LEU A 105 -3.10 2.59 17.32
N SER A 106 -2.87 1.28 17.50
CA SER A 106 -2.23 0.71 18.69
C SER A 106 -0.69 0.72 18.64
N LYS A 107 -0.08 0.96 17.49
CA LYS A 107 1.37 1.19 17.44
C LYS A 107 1.67 2.50 18.17
N GLU A 108 2.22 2.37 19.37
CA GLU A 108 2.72 3.45 20.21
C GLU A 108 3.77 4.29 19.45
N ASN A 109 3.30 5.17 18.60
CA ASN A 109 4.10 6.31 18.22
C ASN A 109 3.82 7.40 19.27
N THR A 110 4.64 7.47 20.28
CA THR A 110 4.79 8.62 21.16
C THR A 110 5.33 9.80 20.35
N SER A 111 4.54 10.28 19.39
CA SER A 111 4.83 11.56 18.76
C SER A 111 4.31 12.62 19.74
N GLU A 112 5.19 13.53 20.18
CA GLU A 112 4.83 14.73 20.92
C GLU A 112 3.98 15.71 20.09
N ASP A 113 3.59 15.30 18.87
CA ASP A 113 2.77 16.09 17.96
C ASP A 113 1.30 15.98 18.36
N SER A 114 0.77 17.10 18.89
CA SER A 114 -0.64 17.25 19.27
C SER A 114 -1.60 16.97 18.10
N THR A 115 -1.21 17.33 16.87
CA THR A 115 -2.00 17.11 15.65
C THR A 115 -2.17 15.63 15.36
N ALA A 116 -1.10 14.85 15.44
CA ALA A 116 -1.14 13.41 15.24
C ALA A 116 -1.96 12.70 16.34
N THR A 117 -1.89 13.19 17.57
CA THR A 117 -2.68 12.66 18.69
C THR A 117 -4.17 12.94 18.50
N LEU A 118 -4.51 14.15 18.08
CA LEU A 118 -5.91 14.53 17.81
C LEU A 118 -6.48 13.74 16.63
N ALA A 119 -5.71 13.58 15.55
CA ALA A 119 -6.12 12.80 14.40
C ALA A 119 -6.39 11.33 14.75
N ARG A 120 -5.55 10.71 15.57
CA ARG A 120 -5.77 9.34 16.08
C ARG A 120 -7.05 9.23 16.89
N ALA A 121 -7.27 10.16 17.82
CA ALA A 121 -8.49 10.18 18.63
C ALA A 121 -9.74 10.32 17.76
N ALA A 122 -9.70 11.22 16.76
CA ALA A 122 -10.81 11.39 15.82
C ALA A 122 -11.11 10.12 15.02
N VAL A 123 -10.09 9.42 14.53
CA VAL A 123 -10.26 8.14 13.80
C VAL A 123 -10.80 7.06 14.73
N GLN A 124 -10.31 6.98 15.96
CA GLN A 124 -10.81 6.00 16.93
C GLN A 124 -12.30 6.23 17.23
N VAL A 125 -12.69 7.45 17.54
CA VAL A 125 -14.10 7.81 17.78
C VAL A 125 -14.96 7.50 16.55
N ALA A 126 -14.49 7.85 15.35
CA ALA A 126 -15.21 7.57 14.10
C ALA A 126 -15.44 6.07 13.90
N ASN A 127 -14.47 5.23 14.21
CA ASN A 127 -14.59 3.77 14.11
C ASN A 127 -15.58 3.22 15.17
N GLU A 128 -15.51 3.69 16.41
CA GLU A 128 -16.40 3.23 17.48
C GLU A 128 -17.88 3.55 17.19
N ILE A 129 -18.17 4.74 16.66
CA ILE A 129 -19.54 5.16 16.32
C ILE A 129 -19.94 4.82 14.87
N GLN A 130 -19.07 4.12 14.13
CA GLN A 130 -19.24 3.81 12.70
C GLN A 130 -19.61 5.04 11.85
N ALA A 131 -19.04 6.17 12.15
CA ALA A 131 -19.30 7.41 11.47
C ALA A 131 -18.75 7.37 10.04
N LYS A 132 -19.55 7.77 9.08
CA LYS A 132 -19.09 8.11 7.74
C LYS A 132 -18.51 9.52 7.80
N LEU A 133 -17.22 9.64 8.11
CA LEU A 133 -16.56 10.94 8.18
C LEU A 133 -16.12 11.36 6.77
N SER A 134 -16.60 12.52 6.33
CA SER A 134 -16.02 13.23 5.20
C SER A 134 -15.20 14.39 5.74
N LEU A 135 -13.86 14.31 5.59
CA LEU A 135 -12.99 15.46 5.85
C LEU A 135 -13.05 16.37 4.63
N ILE A 136 -13.72 17.50 4.77
CA ILE A 136 -13.70 18.56 3.76
C ILE A 136 -12.47 19.42 4.07
N HIS A 137 -11.57 19.49 3.13
CA HIS A 137 -10.49 20.46 3.16
C HIS A 137 -11.08 21.83 2.84
N ILE A 138 -10.97 22.72 3.78
CA ILE A 138 -11.26 24.15 3.57
C ILE A 138 -9.97 24.81 3.07
#